data_55645189851f561506a65df542f27b46
#
_entry.id   55645189851f561506a65df542f27b46
#
_cell.length_a   1.000
_cell.length_b   1.000
_cell.length_c   1.000
_cell.angle_alpha   90.00
_cell.angle_beta   90.00
_cell.angle_gamma   90.00
#
_symmetry.space_group_name_H-M   'P 1'
#
loop_
_entity.id
_entity.type
_entity.pdbx_description
1 polymer ?
#
loop_
_entity_poly.entity_id
_entity_poly.type
_entity_poly.pdbx_seq_one_letter_code
_entity_poly.pdbx_strand_id
1 'polypeptide(L)'
;MKQPSTSLGLLIALIAAASFGLSGALIKPVLEAGWSPAAAVTVRVLIGGAVLAPFAFMALKGRWIALWYARSRILLMATIGVSGTQLVYFAAIERIPVGIAILLEYMAPLLLVAFAWATSRRTPKAVVLIGSVVALGGLILVVSPEGSGALDPVGIMFGALAAIGAAVYYVIAARTSEGLPAVALASAGLLLGGVILGLVGLLGIVPFDMPLVDVTVLGFVAPWWAPLLIVGIVATGIAYSTSIMASEMLGSRLASFVGLLEVVTAAIYAWLLIGENLSIMQFVGGALILAGIAFVRSEKSEHIGDFTIEAEAFPSDEDEPILAPASAPLEPGTDTVPLRHVQSLGG
;
A
#
# COMPACT_ATOMS: atom_id res chain seq x y z
N MET A 1 -14.02 11.19 18.28
CA MET A 1 -12.56 11.32 17.93
C MET A 1 -12.45 12.41 16.87
N LYS A 2 -11.51 13.38 17.03
CA LYS A 2 -11.27 14.41 15.99
C LYS A 2 -10.78 13.68 14.73
N GLN A 3 -11.41 13.95 13.59
CA GLN A 3 -10.91 13.44 12.30
C GLN A 3 -9.46 13.95 12.11
N PRO A 4 -8.52 13.06 11.73
CA PRO A 4 -7.16 13.48 11.47
C PRO A 4 -7.15 14.54 10.36
N SER A 5 -6.38 15.61 10.55
CA SER A 5 -6.37 16.69 9.57
C SER A 5 -5.76 16.21 8.25
N THR A 6 -6.43 16.49 7.14
CA THR A 6 -5.93 16.18 5.78
C THR A 6 -4.51 16.72 5.56
N SER A 7 -4.19 17.88 6.18
CA SER A 7 -2.85 18.47 6.09
C SER A 7 -1.77 17.60 6.74
N LEU A 8 -2.07 16.97 7.89
CA LEU A 8 -1.16 16.04 8.53
C LEU A 8 -0.98 14.77 7.68
N GLY A 9 -2.06 14.23 7.13
CA GLY A 9 -2.01 13.09 6.21
C GLY A 9 -1.12 13.36 4.99
N LEU A 10 -1.23 14.56 4.40
CA LEU A 10 -0.37 14.97 3.28
C LEU A 10 1.10 15.12 3.67
N LEU A 11 1.39 15.66 4.86
CA LEU A 11 2.77 15.75 5.35
C LEU A 11 3.37 14.34 5.54
N ILE A 12 2.61 13.41 6.13
CA ILE A 12 3.05 12.03 6.30
C ILE A 12 3.24 11.34 4.94
N ALA A 13 2.34 11.57 3.97
CA ALA A 13 2.48 11.06 2.61
C ALA A 13 3.72 11.61 1.89
N LEU A 14 4.05 12.89 2.11
CA LEU A 14 5.27 13.49 1.57
C LEU A 14 6.52 12.86 2.17
N ILE A 15 6.53 12.60 3.50
CA ILE A 15 7.62 11.88 4.16
C ILE A 15 7.76 10.47 3.55
N ALA A 16 6.66 9.77 3.30
CA ALA A 16 6.68 8.46 2.65
C ALA A 16 7.30 8.54 1.25
N ALA A 17 6.83 9.47 0.41
CA ALA A 17 7.32 9.65 -0.96
C ALA A 17 8.82 10.01 -0.98
N ALA A 18 9.25 10.93 -0.12
CA ALA A 18 10.65 11.30 0.01
C ALA A 18 11.52 10.13 0.49
N SER A 19 11.00 9.32 1.42
CA SER A 19 11.71 8.14 1.90
C SER A 19 11.84 7.07 0.81
N PHE A 20 10.79 6.77 0.06
CA PHE A 20 10.83 5.83 -1.06
C PHE A 20 11.79 6.29 -2.16
N GLY A 21 11.74 7.57 -2.54
CA GLY A 21 12.58 8.13 -3.59
C GLY A 21 14.08 8.01 -3.33
N LEU A 22 14.50 7.94 -2.07
CA LEU A 22 15.91 7.73 -1.71
C LEU A 22 16.43 6.33 -2.15
N SER A 23 15.53 5.37 -2.34
CA SER A 23 15.88 3.98 -2.65
C SER A 23 16.76 3.86 -3.90
N GLY A 24 16.39 4.54 -5.00
CA GLY A 24 17.08 4.43 -6.28
C GLY A 24 18.56 4.83 -6.20
N ALA A 25 18.83 5.97 -5.59
CA ALA A 25 20.19 6.51 -5.46
C ALA A 25 21.15 5.60 -4.67
N LEU A 26 20.62 4.90 -3.66
CA LEU A 26 21.44 4.04 -2.78
C LEU A 26 21.49 2.58 -3.24
N ILE A 27 20.48 2.10 -3.97
CA ILE A 27 20.43 0.73 -4.47
C ILE A 27 21.24 0.57 -5.76
N LYS A 28 21.33 1.61 -6.59
CA LYS A 28 22.04 1.57 -7.88
C LYS A 28 23.47 1.00 -7.77
N PRO A 29 24.33 1.48 -6.85
CA PRO A 29 25.68 0.92 -6.68
C PRO A 29 25.70 -0.56 -6.27
N VAL A 30 24.68 -1.02 -5.53
CA VAL A 30 24.55 -2.42 -5.12
C VAL A 30 24.23 -3.30 -6.32
N LEU A 31 23.32 -2.83 -7.22
CA LEU A 31 22.99 -3.53 -8.45
C LEU A 31 24.18 -3.54 -9.43
N GLU A 32 24.92 -2.43 -9.55
CA GLU A 32 26.14 -2.34 -10.35
C GLU A 32 27.25 -3.28 -9.87
N ALA A 33 27.28 -3.60 -8.57
CA ALA A 33 28.18 -4.59 -7.99
C ALA A 33 27.73 -6.05 -8.25
N GLY A 34 26.64 -6.27 -9.00
CA GLY A 34 26.17 -7.58 -9.44
C GLY A 34 25.04 -8.19 -8.59
N TRP A 35 24.48 -7.44 -7.65
CA TRP A 35 23.28 -7.91 -6.95
C TRP A 35 22.09 -7.96 -7.92
N SER A 36 21.33 -9.05 -7.84
CA SER A 36 20.06 -9.10 -8.54
C SER A 36 19.01 -8.20 -7.86
N PRO A 37 18.10 -7.57 -8.63
CA PRO A 37 17.03 -6.74 -8.08
C PRO A 37 16.18 -7.49 -7.04
N ALA A 38 15.86 -8.77 -7.28
CA ALA A 38 15.07 -9.60 -6.36
C ALA A 38 15.79 -9.80 -5.01
N ALA A 39 17.10 -10.05 -5.02
CA ALA A 39 17.89 -10.21 -3.80
C ALA A 39 17.96 -8.89 -3.00
N ALA A 40 18.25 -7.78 -3.68
CA ALA A 40 18.33 -6.45 -3.06
C ALA A 40 16.98 -6.06 -2.41
N VAL A 41 15.85 -6.30 -3.09
CA VAL A 41 14.53 -6.02 -2.55
C VAL A 41 14.20 -6.96 -1.39
N THR A 42 14.52 -8.25 -1.49
CA THR A 42 14.31 -9.20 -0.37
C THR A 42 15.01 -8.73 0.89
N VAL A 43 16.29 -8.38 0.78
CA VAL A 43 17.09 -7.93 1.93
C VAL A 43 16.53 -6.63 2.50
N ARG A 44 16.21 -5.61 1.66
CA ARG A 44 15.69 -4.32 2.16
C ARG A 44 14.34 -4.45 2.85
N VAL A 45 13.42 -5.31 2.35
CA VAL A 45 12.10 -5.47 2.98
C VAL A 45 12.19 -6.26 4.27
N LEU A 46 13.09 -7.24 4.38
CA LEU A 46 13.36 -7.96 5.62
C LEU A 46 13.97 -7.03 6.68
N ILE A 47 14.95 -6.20 6.31
CA ILE A 47 15.51 -5.18 7.21
C ILE A 47 14.41 -4.21 7.66
N GLY A 48 13.63 -3.66 6.73
CA GLY A 48 12.56 -2.72 7.05
C GLY A 48 11.53 -3.31 7.99
N GLY A 49 11.08 -4.54 7.71
CA GLY A 49 10.15 -5.27 8.56
C GLY A 49 10.70 -5.57 9.96
N ALA A 50 11.97 -5.99 10.04
CA ALA A 50 12.65 -6.30 11.30
C ALA A 50 12.85 -5.04 12.16
N VAL A 51 13.24 -3.91 11.55
CA VAL A 51 13.39 -2.63 12.25
C VAL A 51 12.05 -2.11 12.77
N LEU A 52 10.96 -2.33 12.03
CA LEU A 52 9.62 -1.96 12.48
C LEU A 52 9.04 -2.90 13.54
N ALA A 53 9.52 -4.15 13.65
CA ALA A 53 8.97 -5.15 14.55
C ALA A 53 8.87 -4.71 16.02
N PRO A 54 9.90 -4.11 16.66
CA PRO A 54 9.80 -3.62 18.02
C PRO A 54 8.75 -2.50 18.16
N PHE A 55 8.62 -1.61 17.20
CA PHE A 55 7.60 -0.56 17.21
C PHE A 55 6.20 -1.14 17.02
N ALA A 56 6.05 -2.14 16.16
CA ALA A 56 4.81 -2.90 15.99
C ALA A 56 4.40 -3.60 17.30
N PHE A 57 5.36 -4.24 17.96
CA PHE A 57 5.16 -4.87 19.27
C PHE A 57 4.67 -3.86 20.31
N MET A 58 5.32 -2.71 20.41
CA MET A 58 4.94 -1.64 21.32
C MET A 58 3.56 -1.04 20.97
N ALA A 59 3.26 -0.85 19.68
CA ALA A 59 1.99 -0.28 19.22
C ALA A 59 0.79 -1.21 19.46
N LEU A 60 1.00 -2.53 19.38
CA LEU A 60 -0.03 -3.53 19.67
C LEU A 60 -0.44 -3.53 21.13
N LYS A 61 0.43 -3.13 22.06
CA LYS A 61 0.14 -3.05 23.52
C LYS A 61 -0.55 -4.31 24.07
N GLY A 62 -0.09 -5.49 23.67
CA GLY A 62 -0.65 -6.78 24.09
C GLY A 62 -1.89 -7.23 23.31
N ARG A 63 -2.42 -6.43 22.37
CA ARG A 63 -3.60 -6.78 21.54
C ARG A 63 -3.21 -7.67 20.36
N TRP A 64 -2.53 -8.79 20.63
CA TRP A 64 -2.05 -9.72 19.61
C TRP A 64 -3.15 -10.33 18.75
N ILE A 65 -4.35 -10.44 19.31
CA ILE A 65 -5.52 -10.94 18.60
C ILE A 65 -5.87 -10.08 17.38
N ALA A 66 -5.48 -8.80 17.35
CA ALA A 66 -5.66 -7.93 16.21
C ALA A 66 -4.91 -8.42 14.95
N LEU A 67 -3.74 -9.07 15.12
CA LEU A 67 -3.03 -9.70 14.00
C LEU A 67 -3.82 -10.87 13.42
N TRP A 68 -4.47 -11.64 14.26
CA TRP A 68 -5.29 -12.77 13.81
C TRP A 68 -6.54 -12.30 13.05
N TYR A 69 -7.25 -11.32 13.57
CA TYR A 69 -8.41 -10.74 12.87
C TYR A 69 -8.01 -10.06 11.55
N ALA A 70 -6.84 -9.42 11.51
CA ALA A 70 -6.31 -8.78 10.31
C ALA A 70 -5.46 -9.71 9.42
N ARG A 71 -5.45 -11.03 9.64
CA ARG A 71 -4.58 -11.97 8.92
C ARG A 71 -4.75 -11.91 7.39
N SER A 72 -5.99 -11.77 6.92
CA SER A 72 -6.26 -11.64 5.48
C SER A 72 -5.67 -10.35 4.90
N ARG A 73 -5.78 -9.24 5.63
CA ARG A 73 -5.17 -7.95 5.26
C ARG A 73 -3.64 -8.04 5.22
N ILE A 74 -3.03 -8.70 6.22
CA ILE A 74 -1.57 -8.92 6.26
C ILE A 74 -1.13 -9.83 5.13
N LEU A 75 -1.83 -10.93 4.88
CA LEU A 75 -1.53 -11.85 3.78
C LEU A 75 -1.65 -11.17 2.41
N LEU A 76 -2.71 -10.42 2.17
CA LEU A 76 -2.88 -9.66 0.92
C LEU A 76 -1.81 -8.59 0.76
N MET A 77 -1.45 -7.88 1.84
CA MET A 77 -0.35 -6.91 1.83
C MET A 77 0.98 -7.59 1.47
N ALA A 78 1.29 -8.73 2.10
CA ALA A 78 2.53 -9.46 1.86
C ALA A 78 2.59 -10.08 0.47
N THR A 79 1.51 -10.76 0.03
CA THR A 79 1.50 -11.54 -1.23
C THR A 79 1.29 -10.67 -2.46
N ILE A 80 0.41 -9.68 -2.41
CA ILE A 80 0.11 -8.80 -3.54
C ILE A 80 0.85 -7.48 -3.40
N GLY A 81 0.65 -6.76 -2.29
CA GLY A 81 1.17 -5.41 -2.13
C GLY A 81 2.70 -5.32 -2.02
N VAL A 82 3.38 -6.36 -1.56
CA VAL A 82 4.85 -6.40 -1.46
C VAL A 82 5.44 -7.39 -2.45
N SER A 83 5.25 -8.70 -2.26
CA SER A 83 5.97 -9.72 -3.05
C SER A 83 5.48 -9.77 -4.50
N GLY A 84 4.17 -9.86 -4.72
CA GLY A 84 3.58 -10.03 -6.05
C GLY A 84 3.89 -8.85 -6.95
N THR A 85 3.69 -7.63 -6.46
CA THR A 85 4.01 -6.40 -7.21
C THR A 85 5.47 -6.39 -7.63
N GLN A 86 6.40 -6.72 -6.72
CA GLN A 86 7.83 -6.74 -7.04
C GLN A 86 8.17 -7.83 -8.06
N LEU A 87 7.61 -9.04 -7.93
CA LEU A 87 7.89 -10.13 -8.87
C LEU A 87 7.43 -9.80 -10.29
N VAL A 88 6.22 -9.27 -10.46
CA VAL A 88 5.73 -8.88 -11.79
C VAL A 88 6.46 -7.66 -12.33
N TYR A 89 6.89 -6.72 -11.47
CA TYR A 89 7.72 -5.60 -11.87
C TYR A 89 9.09 -6.07 -12.41
N PHE A 90 9.75 -7.02 -11.73
CA PHE A 90 11.02 -7.59 -12.23
C PHE A 90 10.82 -8.31 -13.55
N ALA A 91 9.76 -9.11 -13.69
CA ALA A 91 9.42 -9.75 -14.96
C ALA A 91 9.14 -8.73 -16.10
N ALA A 92 8.62 -7.54 -15.77
CA ALA A 92 8.43 -6.47 -16.72
C ALA A 92 9.78 -5.89 -17.19
N ILE A 93 10.67 -5.49 -16.25
CA ILE A 93 11.95 -4.84 -16.59
C ILE A 93 12.94 -5.75 -17.32
N GLU A 94 12.76 -7.08 -17.26
CA GLU A 94 13.52 -8.03 -18.11
C GLU A 94 13.13 -7.96 -19.59
N ARG A 95 11.98 -7.38 -19.93
CA ARG A 95 11.36 -7.42 -21.24
C ARG A 95 11.14 -6.04 -21.88
N ILE A 96 10.97 -5.01 -21.06
CA ILE A 96 10.73 -3.63 -21.50
C ILE A 96 11.66 -2.68 -20.75
N PRO A 97 11.95 -1.49 -21.30
CA PRO A 97 12.75 -0.48 -20.62
C PRO A 97 12.21 -0.14 -19.24
N VAL A 98 13.11 -0.02 -18.27
CA VAL A 98 12.76 0.22 -16.84
C VAL A 98 11.86 1.45 -16.68
N GLY A 99 12.13 2.53 -17.44
CA GLY A 99 11.29 3.73 -17.40
C GLY A 99 9.85 3.46 -17.80
N ILE A 100 9.60 2.57 -18.78
CA ILE A 100 8.25 2.20 -19.21
C ILE A 100 7.59 1.31 -18.14
N ALA A 101 8.33 0.37 -17.55
CA ALA A 101 7.81 -0.47 -16.46
C ALA A 101 7.39 0.39 -15.26
N ILE A 102 8.19 1.38 -14.86
CA ILE A 102 7.87 2.35 -13.81
C ILE A 102 6.63 3.16 -14.17
N LEU A 103 6.54 3.68 -15.40
CA LEU A 103 5.35 4.41 -15.86
C LEU A 103 4.09 3.56 -15.75
N LEU A 104 4.15 2.29 -16.13
CA LEU A 104 3.03 1.37 -16.02
C LEU A 104 2.64 1.15 -14.56
N GLU A 105 3.59 0.87 -13.66
CA GLU A 105 3.32 0.67 -12.24
C GLU A 105 2.64 1.90 -11.61
N TYR A 106 3.13 3.11 -11.94
CA TYR A 106 2.55 4.36 -11.44
C TYR A 106 1.22 4.76 -12.10
N MET A 107 0.65 3.92 -12.97
CA MET A 107 -0.76 4.04 -13.39
C MET A 107 -1.77 3.64 -12.29
N ALA A 108 -1.31 3.13 -11.16
CA ALA A 108 -2.16 2.74 -10.02
C ALA A 108 -3.21 3.80 -9.61
N PRO A 109 -2.92 5.12 -9.53
CA PRO A 109 -3.93 6.13 -9.23
C PRO A 109 -5.08 6.16 -10.22
N LEU A 110 -4.81 5.96 -11.52
CA LEU A 110 -5.86 5.87 -12.56
C LEU A 110 -6.71 4.63 -12.40
N LEU A 111 -6.09 3.48 -12.09
CA LEU A 111 -6.83 2.25 -11.83
C LEU A 111 -7.76 2.43 -10.64
N LEU A 112 -7.33 3.15 -9.59
CA LEU A 112 -8.18 3.46 -8.44
C LEU A 112 -9.34 4.40 -8.80
N VAL A 113 -9.12 5.40 -9.65
CA VAL A 113 -10.19 6.26 -10.15
C VAL A 113 -11.18 5.46 -11.01
N ALA A 114 -10.67 4.63 -11.92
CA ALA A 114 -11.49 3.77 -12.77
C ALA A 114 -12.29 2.75 -11.95
N PHE A 115 -11.67 2.13 -10.96
CA PHE A 115 -12.31 1.20 -10.05
C PHE A 115 -13.42 1.87 -9.23
N ALA A 116 -13.16 3.05 -8.67
CA ALA A 116 -14.16 3.83 -7.95
C ALA A 116 -15.35 4.20 -8.84
N TRP A 117 -15.08 4.53 -10.10
CA TRP A 117 -16.13 4.80 -11.09
C TRP A 117 -16.96 3.55 -11.40
N ALA A 118 -16.32 2.44 -11.70
CA ALA A 118 -16.99 1.19 -12.05
C ALA A 118 -17.89 0.68 -10.91
N THR A 119 -17.44 0.80 -9.66
CA THR A 119 -18.18 0.32 -8.48
C THR A 119 -19.29 1.29 -8.04
N SER A 120 -19.02 2.60 -8.00
CA SER A 120 -20.02 3.60 -7.58
C SER A 120 -21.01 3.95 -8.67
N ARG A 121 -20.73 3.64 -9.94
CA ARG A 121 -21.46 4.07 -11.16
C ARG A 121 -21.64 5.59 -11.25
N ARG A 122 -20.92 6.37 -10.43
CA ARG A 122 -20.91 7.83 -10.47
C ARG A 122 -19.67 8.29 -11.23
N THR A 123 -19.86 9.12 -12.26
CA THR A 123 -18.74 9.66 -13.03
C THR A 123 -17.84 10.49 -12.12
N PRO A 124 -16.50 10.29 -12.20
CA PRO A 124 -15.56 11.15 -11.48
C PRO A 124 -15.78 12.62 -11.85
N LYS A 125 -15.61 13.52 -10.89
CA LYS A 125 -15.69 14.95 -11.18
C LYS A 125 -14.60 15.33 -12.20
N ALA A 126 -14.89 16.26 -13.09
CA ALA A 126 -13.96 16.71 -14.12
C ALA A 126 -12.58 17.10 -13.53
N VAL A 127 -12.57 17.70 -12.34
CA VAL A 127 -11.34 18.10 -11.64
C VAL A 127 -10.42 16.91 -11.33
N VAL A 128 -10.98 15.72 -11.01
CA VAL A 128 -10.19 14.50 -10.78
C VAL A 128 -9.63 13.98 -12.09
N LEU A 129 -10.43 13.96 -13.15
CA LEU A 129 -9.97 13.51 -14.47
C LEU A 129 -8.87 14.42 -15.01
N ILE A 130 -9.05 15.74 -14.93
CA ILE A 130 -8.04 16.72 -15.34
C ILE A 130 -6.78 16.53 -14.49
N GLY A 131 -6.91 16.45 -13.18
CA GLY A 131 -5.78 16.23 -12.27
C GLY A 131 -5.04 14.94 -12.57
N SER A 132 -5.75 13.85 -12.91
CA SER A 132 -5.16 12.58 -13.29
C SER A 132 -4.34 12.70 -14.59
N VAL A 133 -4.90 13.32 -15.61
CA VAL A 133 -4.21 13.53 -16.90
C VAL A 133 -2.98 14.41 -16.72
N VAL A 134 -3.10 15.50 -15.96
CA VAL A 134 -1.98 16.42 -15.68
C VAL A 134 -0.87 15.72 -14.89
N ALA A 135 -1.21 14.96 -13.84
CA ALA A 135 -0.22 14.22 -13.05
C ALA A 135 0.52 13.16 -13.88
N LEU A 136 -0.19 12.42 -14.73
CA LEU A 136 0.43 11.42 -15.60
C LEU A 136 1.27 12.05 -16.71
N GLY A 137 0.81 13.15 -17.30
CA GLY A 137 1.64 13.92 -18.24
C GLY A 137 2.95 14.36 -17.58
N GLY A 138 2.88 14.82 -16.34
CA GLY A 138 4.05 15.14 -15.52
C GLY A 138 4.95 13.93 -15.27
N LEU A 139 4.38 12.78 -14.93
CA LEU A 139 5.12 11.54 -14.71
C LEU A 139 5.89 11.10 -15.96
N ILE A 140 5.25 11.13 -17.13
CA ILE A 140 5.89 10.83 -18.42
C ILE A 140 7.12 11.74 -18.64
N LEU A 141 7.00 13.04 -18.35
CA LEU A 141 8.10 13.98 -18.51
C LEU A 141 9.24 13.74 -17.51
N VAL A 142 8.94 13.35 -16.25
CA VAL A 142 9.99 13.08 -15.24
C VAL A 142 10.74 11.80 -15.58
N VAL A 143 10.02 10.74 -15.94
CA VAL A 143 10.64 9.44 -16.25
C VAL A 143 11.36 9.47 -17.60
N SER A 144 10.88 10.30 -18.55
CA SER A 144 11.47 10.46 -19.91
C SER A 144 11.89 9.12 -20.51
N PRO A 145 10.95 8.18 -20.75
CA PRO A 145 11.30 6.84 -21.18
C PRO A 145 12.04 6.85 -22.50
N GLU A 146 13.26 6.33 -22.50
CA GLU A 146 14.05 6.13 -23.70
C GLU A 146 13.66 4.82 -24.39
N GLY A 147 13.53 4.81 -25.70
CA GLY A 147 13.32 3.61 -26.51
C GLY A 147 12.17 3.75 -27.50
N SER A 148 12.51 3.71 -28.80
CA SER A 148 11.57 3.76 -29.93
C SER A 148 11.32 2.38 -30.56
N GLY A 149 11.74 1.29 -29.92
CA GLY A 149 11.54 -0.08 -30.41
C GLY A 149 10.12 -0.61 -30.12
N ALA A 150 9.73 -1.67 -30.83
CA ALA A 150 8.51 -2.40 -30.52
C ALA A 150 8.60 -2.98 -29.09
N LEU A 151 7.64 -2.63 -28.24
CA LEU A 151 7.61 -3.12 -26.86
C LEU A 151 7.10 -4.56 -26.83
N ASP A 152 7.71 -5.40 -25.99
CA ASP A 152 7.22 -6.75 -25.74
C ASP A 152 5.84 -6.72 -25.05
N PRO A 153 4.78 -7.26 -25.68
CA PRO A 153 3.44 -7.28 -25.08
C PRO A 153 3.38 -7.99 -23.73
N VAL A 154 4.22 -9.00 -23.52
CA VAL A 154 4.30 -9.74 -22.24
C VAL A 154 4.91 -8.83 -21.15
N GLY A 155 5.93 -8.04 -21.50
CA GLY A 155 6.50 -7.05 -20.60
C GLY A 155 5.49 -5.97 -20.20
N ILE A 156 4.68 -5.48 -21.16
CA ILE A 156 3.58 -4.54 -20.89
C ILE A 156 2.54 -5.18 -19.96
N MET A 157 2.17 -6.43 -20.19
CA MET A 157 1.24 -7.17 -19.33
C MET A 157 1.74 -7.26 -17.88
N PHE A 158 3.01 -7.58 -17.68
CA PHE A 158 3.61 -7.60 -16.35
C PHE A 158 3.65 -6.21 -15.69
N GLY A 159 3.96 -5.15 -16.44
CA GLY A 159 3.88 -3.78 -15.95
C GLY A 159 2.46 -3.38 -15.54
N ALA A 160 1.45 -3.77 -16.31
CA ALA A 160 0.04 -3.55 -15.95
C ALA A 160 -0.37 -4.34 -14.70
N LEU A 161 0.13 -5.56 -14.52
CA LEU A 161 -0.07 -6.34 -13.29
C LEU A 161 0.61 -5.68 -12.08
N ALA A 162 1.78 -5.05 -12.27
CA ALA A 162 2.43 -4.25 -11.23
C ALA A 162 1.56 -3.05 -10.81
N ALA A 163 0.96 -2.34 -11.79
CA ALA A 163 -0.01 -1.27 -11.50
C ALA A 163 -1.21 -1.76 -10.68
N ILE A 164 -1.76 -2.93 -11.02
CA ILE A 164 -2.85 -3.54 -10.24
C ILE A 164 -2.38 -3.87 -8.82
N GLY A 165 -1.18 -4.45 -8.68
CA GLY A 165 -0.59 -4.73 -7.38
C GLY A 165 -0.41 -3.48 -6.53
N ALA A 166 0.10 -2.39 -7.10
CA ALA A 166 0.23 -1.09 -6.44
C ALA A 166 -1.14 -0.50 -6.06
N ALA A 167 -2.15 -0.60 -6.93
CA ALA A 167 -3.51 -0.16 -6.61
C ALA A 167 -4.10 -0.96 -5.44
N VAL A 168 -3.93 -2.28 -5.44
CA VAL A 168 -4.34 -3.16 -4.34
C VAL A 168 -3.60 -2.81 -3.04
N TYR A 169 -2.30 -2.53 -3.11
CA TYR A 169 -1.54 -2.02 -1.96
C TYR A 169 -2.22 -0.80 -1.33
N TYR A 170 -2.54 0.24 -2.12
CA TYR A 170 -3.19 1.44 -1.61
C TYR A 170 -4.59 1.18 -1.04
N VAL A 171 -5.36 0.26 -1.64
CA VAL A 171 -6.67 -0.14 -1.10
C VAL A 171 -6.52 -0.82 0.25
N ILE A 172 -5.57 -1.76 0.38
CA ILE A 172 -5.30 -2.47 1.63
C ILE A 172 -4.75 -1.50 2.69
N ALA A 173 -3.84 -0.60 2.30
CA ALA A 173 -3.25 0.40 3.18
C ALA A 173 -4.30 1.38 3.72
N ALA A 174 -5.26 1.81 2.89
CA ALA A 174 -6.30 2.75 3.30
C ALA A 174 -7.39 2.15 4.20
N ARG A 175 -7.49 0.82 4.29
CA ARG A 175 -8.47 0.19 5.18
C ARG A 175 -8.05 0.38 6.63
N THR A 176 -8.94 0.96 7.43
CA THR A 176 -8.78 0.97 8.89
C THR A 176 -9.26 -0.38 9.43
N SER A 177 -8.35 -1.20 9.90
CA SER A 177 -8.66 -2.46 10.52
C SER A 177 -8.86 -2.27 12.02
N GLU A 178 -9.86 -2.89 12.58
CA GLU A 178 -10.21 -2.80 13.99
C GLU A 178 -9.01 -3.15 14.90
N GLY A 179 -8.29 -2.12 15.33
CA GLY A 179 -7.23 -2.23 16.31
C GLY A 179 -5.83 -2.63 15.78
N LEU A 180 -5.62 -2.82 14.47
CA LEU A 180 -4.29 -3.08 13.91
C LEU A 180 -3.58 -1.76 13.58
N PRO A 181 -2.47 -1.39 14.27
CA PRO A 181 -1.70 -0.19 13.94
C PRO A 181 -1.03 -0.31 12.57
N ALA A 182 -0.92 0.83 11.83
CA ALA A 182 -0.25 0.88 10.52
C ALA A 182 1.18 0.30 10.55
N VAL A 183 1.95 0.59 11.62
CA VAL A 183 3.30 0.04 11.80
C VAL A 183 3.31 -1.48 11.95
N ALA A 184 2.27 -2.07 12.54
CA ALA A 184 2.16 -3.52 12.68
C ALA A 184 1.82 -4.19 11.33
N LEU A 185 0.93 -3.57 10.52
CA LEU A 185 0.66 -4.01 9.17
C LEU A 185 1.92 -3.91 8.29
N ALA A 186 2.65 -2.78 8.38
CA ALA A 186 3.90 -2.59 7.64
C ALA A 186 4.93 -3.67 8.00
N SER A 187 5.21 -3.84 9.30
CA SER A 187 6.19 -4.82 9.77
C SER A 187 5.83 -6.25 9.34
N ALA A 188 4.60 -6.70 9.62
CA ALA A 188 4.15 -8.05 9.28
C ALA A 188 4.11 -8.28 7.77
N GLY A 189 3.60 -7.30 7.00
CA GLY A 189 3.55 -7.36 5.54
C GLY A 189 4.94 -7.44 4.90
N LEU A 190 5.89 -6.62 5.37
CA LEU A 190 7.26 -6.62 4.87
C LEU A 190 8.00 -7.92 5.24
N LEU A 191 7.92 -8.39 6.50
CA LEU A 191 8.57 -9.63 6.91
C LEU A 191 8.04 -10.83 6.12
N LEU A 192 6.73 -10.99 6.06
CA LEU A 192 6.11 -12.09 5.33
C LEU A 192 6.39 -11.97 3.82
N GLY A 193 6.28 -10.76 3.26
CA GLY A 193 6.61 -10.50 1.86
C GLY A 193 8.06 -10.78 1.53
N GLY A 194 9.00 -10.38 2.40
CA GLY A 194 10.43 -10.68 2.26
C GLY A 194 10.72 -12.18 2.33
N VAL A 195 10.05 -12.91 3.21
CA VAL A 195 10.16 -14.37 3.27
C VAL A 195 9.65 -15.01 1.97
N ILE A 196 8.52 -14.56 1.44
CA ILE A 196 7.98 -15.07 0.16
C ILE A 196 8.96 -14.79 -0.98
N LEU A 197 9.47 -13.55 -1.11
CA LEU A 197 10.46 -13.18 -2.13
C LEU A 197 11.74 -14.00 -2.00
N GLY A 198 12.25 -14.17 -0.78
CA GLY A 198 13.44 -14.98 -0.51
C GLY A 198 13.23 -16.44 -0.92
N LEU A 199 12.07 -17.03 -0.60
CA LEU A 199 11.75 -18.40 -1.02
C LEU A 199 11.66 -18.51 -2.55
N VAL A 200 11.02 -17.57 -3.23
CA VAL A 200 10.94 -17.53 -4.71
C VAL A 200 12.33 -17.44 -5.34
N GLY A 201 13.22 -16.61 -4.77
CA GLY A 201 14.61 -16.50 -5.20
C GLY A 201 15.41 -17.77 -4.95
N LEU A 202 15.33 -18.33 -3.75
CA LEU A 202 16.03 -19.57 -3.38
C LEU A 202 15.57 -20.79 -4.20
N LEU A 203 14.32 -20.79 -4.67
CA LEU A 203 13.80 -21.82 -5.59
C LEU A 203 14.25 -21.60 -7.05
N GLY A 204 15.00 -20.55 -7.34
CA GLY A 204 15.53 -20.26 -8.67
C GLY A 204 14.46 -19.78 -9.67
N ILE A 205 13.30 -19.29 -9.19
CA ILE A 205 12.23 -18.76 -10.05
C ILE A 205 12.63 -17.41 -10.64
N VAL A 206 13.41 -16.62 -9.89
CA VAL A 206 14.01 -15.34 -10.32
C VAL A 206 15.50 -15.35 -10.02
N PRO A 207 16.34 -14.57 -10.76
CA PRO A 207 17.74 -14.40 -10.43
C PRO A 207 17.93 -13.92 -9.00
N PHE A 208 18.84 -14.58 -8.25
CA PHE A 208 19.01 -14.29 -6.81
C PHE A 208 20.48 -14.25 -6.43
N ASP A 209 21.22 -13.29 -7.01
CA ASP A 209 22.64 -13.10 -6.83
C ASP A 209 22.94 -12.07 -5.76
N MET A 210 23.86 -12.38 -4.84
CA MET A 210 24.24 -11.52 -3.71
C MET A 210 25.77 -11.53 -3.54
N PRO A 211 26.55 -10.89 -4.41
CA PRO A 211 28.00 -10.78 -4.22
C PRO A 211 28.31 -9.90 -3.00
N LEU A 212 29.00 -10.48 -2.01
CA LEU A 212 29.35 -9.80 -0.74
C LEU A 212 30.62 -8.96 -0.90
N VAL A 213 30.63 -8.03 -1.86
CA VAL A 213 31.75 -7.16 -2.16
C VAL A 213 31.44 -5.72 -1.79
N ASP A 214 32.46 -4.96 -1.39
CA ASP A 214 32.32 -3.54 -1.07
C ASP A 214 31.84 -2.78 -2.31
N VAL A 215 31.02 -1.76 -2.08
CA VAL A 215 30.40 -0.92 -3.11
C VAL A 215 30.84 0.53 -2.97
N THR A 216 30.92 1.27 -4.07
CA THR A 216 31.20 2.69 -4.03
C THR A 216 29.89 3.46 -3.99
N VAL A 217 29.58 4.10 -2.86
CA VAL A 217 28.38 4.90 -2.65
C VAL A 217 28.80 6.35 -2.41
N LEU A 218 28.28 7.29 -3.19
CA LEU A 218 28.59 8.74 -3.07
C LEU A 218 30.09 9.05 -3.07
N GLY A 219 30.88 8.29 -3.83
CA GLY A 219 32.34 8.46 -3.92
C GLY A 219 33.14 7.83 -2.76
N PHE A 220 32.49 7.17 -1.82
CA PHE A 220 33.14 6.46 -0.72
C PHE A 220 32.97 4.95 -0.86
N VAL A 221 34.03 4.19 -0.56
CA VAL A 221 33.94 2.73 -0.46
C VAL A 221 33.21 2.37 0.83
N ALA A 222 32.11 1.64 0.71
CA ALA A 222 31.29 1.18 1.84
C ALA A 222 31.08 -0.32 1.73
N PRO A 223 30.96 -1.03 2.86
CA PRO A 223 30.58 -2.44 2.85
C PRO A 223 29.19 -2.61 2.23
N TRP A 224 28.99 -3.70 1.49
CA TRP A 224 27.76 -3.98 0.73
C TRP A 224 26.46 -3.84 1.55
N TRP A 225 26.51 -4.15 2.85
CA TRP A 225 25.35 -4.10 3.74
C TRP A 225 24.94 -2.67 4.12
N ALA A 226 25.86 -1.69 4.06
CA ALA A 226 25.60 -0.32 4.53
C ALA A 226 24.50 0.39 3.73
N PRO A 227 24.55 0.47 2.38
CA PRO A 227 23.45 1.05 1.60
C PRO A 227 22.15 0.27 1.76
N LEU A 228 22.20 -1.07 1.83
CA LEU A 228 21.02 -1.91 2.05
C LEU A 228 20.37 -1.65 3.42
N LEU A 229 21.17 -1.40 4.45
CA LEU A 229 20.68 -1.05 5.78
C LEU A 229 19.94 0.30 5.76
N ILE A 230 20.53 1.32 5.14
CA ILE A 230 19.90 2.64 5.01
C ILE A 230 18.60 2.54 4.20
N VAL A 231 18.62 1.86 3.07
CA VAL A 231 17.43 1.64 2.23
C VAL A 231 16.38 0.83 2.99
N GLY A 232 16.78 -0.21 3.73
CA GLY A 232 15.87 -1.02 4.54
C GLY A 232 15.20 -0.22 5.65
N ILE A 233 15.95 0.63 6.35
CA ILE A 233 15.39 1.47 7.43
C ILE A 233 14.56 2.60 6.86
N VAL A 234 15.13 3.44 5.98
CA VAL A 234 14.52 4.71 5.54
C VAL A 234 13.56 4.46 4.38
N ALA A 235 14.08 3.94 3.27
CA ALA A 235 13.31 3.79 2.04
C ALA A 235 12.39 2.56 2.05
N THR A 236 12.37 1.79 3.14
CA THR A 236 11.43 0.68 3.30
C THR A 236 10.68 0.78 4.63
N GLY A 237 11.33 0.71 5.77
CA GLY A 237 10.66 0.74 7.07
C GLY A 237 9.85 2.02 7.29
N ILE A 238 10.51 3.18 7.29
CA ILE A 238 9.84 4.48 7.46
C ILE A 238 8.86 4.71 6.31
N ALA A 239 9.26 4.45 5.06
CA ALA A 239 8.44 4.68 3.88
C ALA A 239 7.11 3.90 3.93
N TYR A 240 7.14 2.59 4.15
CA TYR A 240 5.92 1.78 4.22
C TYR A 240 5.04 2.12 5.41
N SER A 241 5.61 2.34 6.61
CA SER A 241 4.83 2.68 7.79
C SER A 241 4.12 4.04 7.63
N THR A 242 4.81 5.05 7.10
CA THR A 242 4.23 6.37 6.84
C THR A 242 3.26 6.35 5.66
N SER A 243 3.52 5.55 4.61
CA SER A 243 2.63 5.39 3.46
C SER A 243 1.29 4.74 3.87
N ILE A 244 1.33 3.70 4.70
CA ILE A 244 0.11 3.06 5.21
C ILE A 244 -0.65 4.04 6.12
N MET A 245 0.03 4.73 7.03
CA MET A 245 -0.59 5.75 7.89
C MET A 245 -1.23 6.87 7.07
N ALA A 246 -0.54 7.37 6.04
CA ALA A 246 -1.08 8.37 5.14
C ALA A 246 -2.30 7.85 4.37
N SER A 247 -2.26 6.59 3.90
CA SER A 247 -3.36 5.97 3.19
C SER A 247 -4.61 5.79 4.05
N GLU A 248 -4.43 5.45 5.33
CA GLU A 248 -5.52 5.40 6.32
C GLU A 248 -6.17 6.79 6.55
N MET A 249 -5.37 7.87 6.48
CA MET A 249 -5.85 9.25 6.71
C MET A 249 -6.44 9.90 5.46
N LEU A 250 -5.90 9.62 4.28
CA LEU A 250 -6.22 10.29 3.02
C LEU A 250 -7.16 9.48 2.12
N GLY A 251 -7.26 8.17 2.38
CA GLY A 251 -7.89 7.22 1.47
C GLY A 251 -6.94 6.79 0.34
N SER A 252 -7.25 5.66 -0.29
CA SER A 252 -6.39 5.03 -1.32
C SER A 252 -6.12 5.94 -2.52
N ARG A 253 -7.15 6.64 -3.00
CA ARG A 253 -7.04 7.51 -4.19
C ARG A 253 -6.05 8.66 -3.96
N LEU A 254 -6.27 9.50 -2.96
CA LEU A 254 -5.41 10.66 -2.75
C LEU A 254 -3.98 10.23 -2.34
N ALA A 255 -3.85 9.19 -1.51
CA ALA A 255 -2.56 8.65 -1.12
C ALA A 255 -1.74 8.17 -2.33
N SER A 256 -2.37 7.47 -3.29
CA SER A 256 -1.69 6.99 -4.50
C SER A 256 -1.22 8.15 -5.42
N PHE A 257 -2.00 9.22 -5.55
CA PHE A 257 -1.55 10.40 -6.28
C PHE A 257 -0.37 11.10 -5.60
N VAL A 258 -0.41 11.24 -4.26
CA VAL A 258 0.73 11.80 -3.52
C VAL A 258 1.96 10.89 -3.63
N GLY A 259 1.76 9.58 -3.75
CA GLY A 259 2.82 8.60 -4.02
C GLY A 259 3.62 8.91 -5.29
N LEU A 260 3.04 9.56 -6.31
CA LEU A 260 3.77 9.99 -7.50
C LEU A 260 4.93 10.95 -7.20
N LEU A 261 4.90 11.64 -6.04
CA LEU A 261 6.01 12.48 -5.59
C LEU A 261 7.28 11.69 -5.31
N GLU A 262 7.20 10.38 -5.13
CA GLU A 262 8.36 9.50 -5.04
C GLU A 262 9.28 9.68 -6.25
N VAL A 263 8.72 9.74 -7.46
CA VAL A 263 9.51 9.91 -8.69
C VAL A 263 10.19 11.28 -8.73
N VAL A 264 9.50 12.33 -8.26
CA VAL A 264 10.08 13.68 -8.16
C VAL A 264 11.22 13.71 -7.14
N THR A 265 11.02 13.10 -5.97
CA THR A 265 12.07 13.04 -4.94
C THR A 265 13.23 12.16 -5.36
N ALA A 266 12.99 11.06 -6.09
CA ALA A 266 14.03 10.23 -6.66
C ALA A 266 14.91 11.01 -7.64
N ALA A 267 14.32 11.84 -8.53
CA ALA A 267 15.07 12.71 -9.43
C ALA A 267 15.90 13.75 -8.67
N ILE A 268 15.34 14.33 -7.59
CA ILE A 268 16.08 15.27 -6.72
C ILE A 268 17.26 14.57 -6.04
N TYR A 269 17.09 13.36 -5.52
CA TYR A 269 18.16 12.60 -4.92
C TYR A 269 19.24 12.18 -5.94
N ALA A 270 18.85 11.80 -7.16
CA ALA A 270 19.79 11.51 -8.23
C ALA A 270 20.66 12.74 -8.55
N TRP A 271 20.06 13.93 -8.60
CA TRP A 271 20.78 15.17 -8.75
C TRP A 271 21.70 15.49 -7.57
N LEU A 272 21.20 15.45 -6.34
CA LEU A 272 21.95 15.87 -5.15
C LEU A 272 23.04 14.88 -4.75
N LEU A 273 22.77 13.57 -4.89
CA LEU A 273 23.62 12.51 -4.35
C LEU A 273 24.53 11.88 -5.41
N ILE A 274 24.03 11.75 -6.65
CA ILE A 274 24.77 11.09 -7.75
C ILE A 274 25.38 12.13 -8.70
N GLY A 275 24.95 13.40 -8.64
CA GLY A 275 25.42 14.47 -9.51
C GLY A 275 24.78 14.40 -10.91
N GLU A 276 23.67 13.70 -11.07
CA GLU A 276 22.92 13.69 -12.33
C GLU A 276 22.26 15.04 -12.56
N ASN A 277 22.39 15.60 -13.77
CA ASN A 277 21.77 16.88 -14.09
C ASN A 277 20.26 16.72 -14.29
N LEU A 278 19.47 17.48 -13.57
CA LEU A 278 18.01 17.54 -13.82
C LEU A 278 17.75 18.26 -15.14
N SER A 279 17.01 17.60 -16.03
CA SER A 279 16.55 18.19 -17.26
C SER A 279 15.40 19.17 -17.03
N ILE A 280 15.21 20.14 -17.94
CA ILE A 280 14.06 21.03 -17.92
C ILE A 280 12.74 20.23 -17.92
N MET A 281 12.71 19.10 -18.65
CA MET A 281 11.54 18.22 -18.73
C MET A 281 11.21 17.63 -17.39
N GLN A 282 12.20 17.25 -16.58
CA GLN A 282 11.98 16.74 -15.21
C GLN A 282 11.42 17.82 -14.27
N PHE A 283 11.89 19.07 -14.38
CA PHE A 283 11.32 20.20 -13.63
C PHE A 283 9.85 20.45 -14.00
N VAL A 284 9.56 20.53 -15.31
CA VAL A 284 8.20 20.73 -15.80
C VAL A 284 7.31 19.57 -15.39
N GLY A 285 7.80 18.33 -15.53
CA GLY A 285 7.08 17.13 -15.14
C GLY A 285 6.76 17.10 -13.64
N GLY A 286 7.73 17.44 -12.79
CA GLY A 286 7.53 17.56 -11.33
C GLY A 286 6.47 18.60 -10.98
N ALA A 287 6.49 19.77 -11.62
CA ALA A 287 5.48 20.82 -11.42
C ALA A 287 4.07 20.34 -11.85
N LEU A 288 3.97 19.59 -12.96
CA LEU A 288 2.71 19.01 -13.41
C LEU A 288 2.18 17.94 -12.46
N ILE A 289 3.04 17.09 -11.89
CA ILE A 289 2.64 16.13 -10.86
C ILE A 289 2.03 16.86 -9.65
N LEU A 290 2.70 17.90 -9.16
CA LEU A 290 2.20 18.71 -8.03
C LEU A 290 0.87 19.38 -8.36
N ALA A 291 0.71 19.93 -9.56
CA ALA A 291 -0.55 20.53 -10.02
C ALA A 291 -1.66 19.47 -10.08
N GLY A 292 -1.38 18.30 -10.65
CA GLY A 292 -2.34 17.20 -10.73
C GLY A 292 -2.81 16.72 -9.34
N ILE A 293 -1.90 16.59 -8.38
CA ILE A 293 -2.23 16.27 -6.97
C ILE A 293 -3.13 17.36 -6.37
N ALA A 294 -2.82 18.64 -6.62
CA ALA A 294 -3.63 19.76 -6.13
C ALA A 294 -5.05 19.72 -6.69
N PHE A 295 -5.24 19.40 -7.99
CA PHE A 295 -6.55 19.19 -8.59
C PHE A 295 -7.31 18.04 -7.94
N VAL A 296 -6.69 16.87 -7.79
CA VAL A 296 -7.33 15.71 -7.14
C VAL A 296 -7.70 16.01 -5.68
N ARG A 297 -6.83 16.72 -4.95
CA ARG A 297 -7.10 17.15 -3.57
C ARG A 297 -8.26 18.14 -3.48
N SER A 298 -8.45 19.01 -4.46
CA SER A 298 -9.49 20.06 -4.43
C SER A 298 -10.90 19.47 -4.51
N GLU A 299 -11.05 18.21 -4.92
CA GLU A 299 -12.32 17.51 -4.80
C GLU A 299 -12.64 17.37 -3.31
N LYS A 300 -13.68 18.06 -2.84
CA LYS A 300 -14.25 17.82 -1.51
C LYS A 300 -14.67 16.35 -1.48
N SER A 301 -14.03 15.56 -0.62
CA SER A 301 -14.43 14.18 -0.37
C SER A 301 -15.84 14.19 0.21
N GLU A 302 -16.85 14.04 -0.65
CA GLU A 302 -18.07 13.38 -0.19
C GLU A 302 -17.57 11.99 0.19
N HIS A 303 -17.70 11.60 1.46
CA HIS A 303 -17.43 10.26 1.92
C HIS A 303 -18.12 9.30 0.95
N ILE A 304 -17.35 8.77 0.01
CA ILE A 304 -17.71 7.53 -0.66
C ILE A 304 -17.55 6.52 0.45
N GLY A 305 -18.71 6.14 1.00
CA GLY A 305 -18.81 5.25 2.13
C GLY A 305 -17.84 4.09 1.99
N ASP A 306 -17.30 3.67 3.11
CA ASP A 306 -16.51 2.47 3.25
C ASP A 306 -16.82 1.48 2.14
N PHE A 307 -15.81 1.18 1.33
CA PHE A 307 -15.83 -0.01 0.50
C PHE A 307 -15.73 -1.21 1.46
N THR A 308 -16.78 -1.46 2.22
CA THR A 308 -17.07 -2.77 2.72
C THR A 308 -17.33 -3.61 1.45
N ILE A 309 -16.31 -4.32 1.01
CA ILE A 309 -16.58 -5.61 0.41
C ILE A 309 -17.20 -6.37 1.58
N GLU A 310 -18.53 -6.35 1.64
CA GLU A 310 -19.25 -7.26 2.52
C GLU A 310 -18.66 -8.63 2.27
N ALA A 311 -18.11 -9.20 3.32
CA ALA A 311 -17.67 -10.57 3.33
C ALA A 311 -18.93 -11.47 3.37
N GLU A 312 -19.81 -11.34 2.35
CA GLU A 312 -20.95 -12.24 2.12
C GLU A 312 -20.52 -13.60 1.57
N ALA A 313 -19.27 -14.00 1.75
CA ALA A 313 -18.81 -15.29 1.24
C ALA A 313 -18.56 -16.37 2.30
N PHE A 314 -18.76 -16.07 3.57
CA PHE A 314 -18.71 -17.11 4.61
C PHE A 314 -19.88 -16.89 5.58
N PRO A 315 -20.88 -17.79 5.61
CA PRO A 315 -21.86 -17.80 6.68
C PRO A 315 -21.10 -17.95 7.99
N SER A 316 -21.27 -16.98 8.90
CA SER A 316 -20.87 -17.18 10.28
C SER A 316 -21.77 -18.26 10.88
N ASP A 317 -21.17 -19.28 11.48
CA ASP A 317 -21.85 -20.36 12.21
C ASP A 317 -22.57 -19.86 13.50
N GLU A 318 -23.07 -18.62 13.52
CA GLU A 318 -23.75 -18.01 14.66
C GLU A 318 -25.28 -17.94 14.53
N ASP A 319 -25.87 -18.50 13.47
CA ASP A 319 -27.33 -18.63 13.34
C ASP A 319 -27.87 -20.02 13.76
N GLU A 320 -27.22 -20.69 14.69
CA GLU A 320 -27.93 -21.73 15.43
C GLU A 320 -28.83 -21.08 16.48
N PRO A 321 -30.16 -21.30 16.44
CA PRO A 321 -31.04 -20.84 17.49
C PRO A 321 -30.66 -21.54 18.81
N ILE A 322 -30.23 -20.76 19.79
CA ILE A 322 -30.01 -21.25 21.14
C ILE A 322 -31.35 -21.84 21.63
N LEU A 323 -31.48 -23.16 21.59
CA LEU A 323 -32.54 -23.88 22.28
C LEU A 323 -32.43 -23.55 23.78
N ALA A 324 -33.37 -22.79 24.24
CA ALA A 324 -33.53 -22.51 25.68
C ALA A 324 -33.65 -23.85 26.45
N PRO A 325 -32.95 -24.01 27.58
CA PRO A 325 -33.11 -25.22 28.38
C PRO A 325 -34.50 -25.25 29.02
N ALA A 326 -35.25 -26.28 28.67
CA ALA A 326 -36.48 -26.65 29.35
C ALA A 326 -36.12 -27.19 30.74
N SER A 327 -36.31 -26.40 31.80
CA SER A 327 -36.56 -26.90 33.14
C SER A 327 -37.01 -25.76 34.07
N ALA A 328 -38.32 -25.60 34.22
CA ALA A 328 -38.89 -25.00 35.43
C ALA A 328 -39.68 -26.08 36.14
N PRO A 329 -39.50 -26.28 37.46
CA PRO A 329 -40.23 -27.28 38.21
C PRO A 329 -41.66 -26.79 38.47
N LEU A 330 -42.61 -27.74 38.44
CA LEU A 330 -43.97 -27.59 38.89
C LEU A 330 -43.98 -27.41 40.41
N GLU A 331 -44.59 -26.35 40.93
CA GLU A 331 -45.06 -26.27 42.30
C GLU A 331 -46.59 -26.52 42.36
N PRO A 332 -47.07 -27.21 43.41
CA PRO A 332 -48.45 -27.67 43.48
C PRO A 332 -49.37 -26.64 44.17
N GLY A 333 -50.59 -26.69 43.70
CA GLY A 333 -51.79 -26.00 43.97
C GLY A 333 -52.08 -25.39 45.32
N THR A 334 -52.88 -24.34 45.28
CA THR A 334 -54.00 -24.15 46.21
C THR A 334 -55.17 -23.46 45.54
N ASP A 335 -56.28 -24.15 45.54
CA ASP A 335 -57.60 -23.66 45.20
C ASP A 335 -57.97 -22.37 45.96
N THR A 336 -58.64 -21.47 45.32
CA THR A 336 -59.87 -20.82 45.79
C THR A 336 -60.47 -19.93 44.68
N VAL A 337 -61.68 -20.32 44.27
CA VAL A 337 -62.68 -19.45 43.63
C VAL A 337 -63.34 -18.66 44.69
N PRO A 338 -63.75 -17.39 44.53
CA PRO A 338 -65.17 -17.14 44.19
C PRO A 338 -65.43 -15.94 43.24
N LEU A 339 -66.31 -16.18 42.32
CA LEU A 339 -67.56 -15.50 41.89
C LEU A 339 -67.72 -13.96 42.05
N ARG A 340 -68.19 -13.38 40.92
CA ARG A 340 -69.16 -12.24 40.77
C ARG A 340 -68.60 -10.82 40.86
N HIS A 341 -68.76 -10.01 39.87
CA HIS A 341 -69.99 -9.29 39.53
C HIS A 341 -69.90 -8.59 38.17
N VAL A 342 -70.94 -8.74 37.45
CA VAL A 342 -71.53 -8.03 36.32
C VAL A 342 -71.82 -6.56 36.71
N GLN A 343 -71.64 -5.66 35.70
CA GLN A 343 -72.46 -4.49 35.36
C GLN A 343 -71.53 -3.48 34.68
N SER A 344 -71.67 -3.14 33.44
CA SER A 344 -72.72 -2.50 32.63
C SER A 344 -72.51 -0.99 32.50
N LEU A 345 -72.56 -0.50 31.26
CA LEU A 345 -72.97 0.81 30.74
C LEU A 345 -72.04 1.99 31.01
N GLY A 346 -71.52 2.64 30.01
CA GLY A 346 -72.22 3.57 29.13
C GLY A 346 -71.54 4.91 29.25
N GLY A 347 -71.24 5.53 28.12
CA GLY A 347 -70.76 6.88 28.02
C GLY A 347 -69.78 7.05 26.82
#